data_24c9ed24374e6a82feccd1311f68a7e1
#
_entry.id   24c9ed24374e6a82feccd1311f68a7e1
#
_cell.length_a   1.000
_cell.length_b   1.000
_cell.length_c   1.000
_cell.angle_alpha   90.00
_cell.angle_beta   90.00
_cell.angle_gamma   90.00
#
_symmetry.space_group_name_H-M   'P 1'
#
loop_
_entity.id
_entity.type
_entity.pdbx_description
1 polymer ?
#
loop_
_entity_poly.entity_id
_entity_poly.type
_entity_poly.pdbx_seq_one_letter_code
_entity_poly.pdbx_strand_id
1 'polypeptide(L)'
;MDFGRPVGVAHPPFIIAALDCRELGTLERATAAIDVAARSNVDAIKLMGMPLSWGASVIQRAEARSMTLLTTALDETMIQRLDWLGSQAFYLAFDWSDLELVAAAARTGKPVVMQVGTASEVELAEVVATVRAHGNGGIALVQSVIDIDLEGLDALRCHGSIVGIADRSAGPAIALAAISRGVSIVEKRFSLGSDGAQLCPIEVSSVVRDCEQAWASMGRDRYWTIN
;
A
#
# COMPACT_ATOMS: atom_id res chain seq x y z
N MET A 1 12.49 2.21 -3.55
CA MET A 1 11.23 2.90 -3.85
C MET A 1 10.99 3.91 -2.73
N ASP A 2 10.44 5.06 -3.03
CA ASP A 2 10.23 6.13 -2.05
C ASP A 2 8.75 6.55 -2.07
N PHE A 3 8.12 6.53 -0.91
CA PHE A 3 6.73 6.97 -0.66
C PHE A 3 6.71 8.10 0.39
N GLY A 4 7.70 8.98 0.40
CA GLY A 4 7.96 9.94 1.47
C GLY A 4 8.98 9.41 2.47
N ARG A 5 9.23 8.11 2.49
CA ARG A 5 10.37 7.41 3.07
C ARG A 5 10.77 6.20 2.23
N PRO A 6 12.01 5.72 2.34
CA PRO A 6 12.45 4.53 1.64
C PRO A 6 11.65 3.29 2.06
N VAL A 7 11.25 2.47 1.08
CA VAL A 7 10.54 1.21 1.26
C VAL A 7 11.34 0.06 0.64
N GLY A 8 11.47 -1.02 1.36
CA GLY A 8 12.19 -2.21 0.94
C GLY A 8 12.64 -3.03 2.15
N VAL A 9 13.20 -4.20 1.90
CA VAL A 9 13.58 -5.16 2.96
C VAL A 9 14.60 -4.62 3.97
N ALA A 10 15.40 -3.62 3.59
CA ALA A 10 16.37 -2.97 4.47
C ALA A 10 15.75 -1.87 5.37
N HIS A 11 14.46 -1.61 5.27
CA HIS A 11 13.77 -0.58 6.02
C HIS A 11 12.61 -1.18 6.82
N PRO A 12 12.15 -0.53 7.89
CA PRO A 12 10.93 -0.93 8.60
C PRO A 12 9.75 -1.08 7.63
N PRO A 13 8.83 -2.03 7.89
CA PRO A 13 7.67 -2.25 7.02
C PRO A 13 6.87 -0.97 6.82
N PHE A 14 6.42 -0.74 5.59
CA PHE A 14 5.56 0.37 5.23
C PHE A 14 4.10 -0.03 5.47
N ILE A 15 3.45 0.65 6.40
CA ILE A 15 2.10 0.27 6.84
C ILE A 15 1.06 1.19 6.19
N ILE A 16 0.08 0.58 5.52
CA ILE A 16 -1.01 1.26 4.83
C ILE A 16 -2.31 0.99 5.57
N ALA A 17 -3.00 2.05 6.00
CA ALA A 17 -4.37 1.96 6.48
C ALA A 17 -5.35 2.12 5.31
N ALA A 18 -6.14 1.09 5.01
CA ALA A 18 -7.09 1.09 3.91
C ALA A 18 -8.53 1.32 4.40
N LEU A 19 -9.22 2.32 3.82
CA LEU A 19 -10.61 2.67 4.12
C LEU A 19 -11.45 2.73 2.86
N ASP A 20 -12.71 2.35 2.99
CA ASP A 20 -13.70 2.50 1.92
C ASP A 20 -14.44 3.83 2.08
N CYS A 21 -14.35 4.69 1.07
CA CYS A 21 -15.03 5.99 1.08
C CYS A 21 -16.55 5.87 1.10
N ARG A 22 -17.11 4.75 0.66
CA ARG A 22 -18.55 4.47 0.77
C ARG A 22 -18.98 4.29 2.22
N GLU A 23 -18.14 3.68 3.05
CA GLU A 23 -18.38 3.52 4.50
C GLU A 23 -18.15 4.85 5.24
N LEU A 24 -17.22 5.66 4.78
CA LEU A 24 -16.99 7.01 5.31
C LEU A 24 -18.16 7.96 5.02
N GLY A 25 -18.70 7.91 3.81
CA GLY A 25 -19.90 8.61 3.38
C GLY A 25 -19.73 10.12 3.13
N THR A 26 -18.82 10.81 3.82
CA THR A 26 -18.61 12.27 3.67
C THR A 26 -17.14 12.65 3.63
N LEU A 27 -16.83 13.81 3.03
CA LEU A 27 -15.49 14.37 2.99
C LEU A 27 -14.93 14.65 4.39
N GLU A 28 -15.76 15.13 5.31
CA GLU A 28 -15.36 15.42 6.70
C GLU A 28 -14.89 14.15 7.40
N ARG A 29 -15.59 13.04 7.19
CA ARG A 29 -15.15 11.75 7.77
C ARG A 29 -13.89 11.21 7.09
N ALA A 30 -13.72 11.45 5.78
CA ALA A 30 -12.49 11.07 5.08
C ALA A 30 -11.28 11.87 5.59
N THR A 31 -11.41 13.17 5.78
CA THR A 31 -10.33 14.00 6.35
C THR A 31 -10.07 13.67 7.82
N ALA A 32 -11.10 13.37 8.61
CA ALA A 32 -10.93 12.88 9.98
C ALA A 32 -10.21 11.52 10.04
N ALA A 33 -10.48 10.63 9.06
CA ALA A 33 -9.78 9.35 8.95
C ALA A 33 -8.28 9.53 8.70
N ILE A 34 -7.89 10.50 7.88
CA ILE A 34 -6.49 10.86 7.66
C ILE A 34 -5.84 11.30 8.98
N ASP A 35 -6.52 12.13 9.76
CA ASP A 35 -6.00 12.57 11.06
C ASP A 35 -5.82 11.43 12.05
N VAL A 36 -6.75 10.49 12.06
CA VAL A 36 -6.70 9.32 12.94
C VAL A 36 -5.58 8.38 12.50
N ALA A 37 -5.47 8.10 11.22
CA ALA A 37 -4.41 7.27 10.65
C ALA A 37 -3.02 7.85 10.99
N ALA A 38 -2.84 9.18 10.84
CA ALA A 38 -1.60 9.85 11.20
C ALA A 38 -1.23 9.66 12.69
N ARG A 39 -2.22 9.72 13.60
CA ARG A 39 -1.98 9.47 15.04
C ARG A 39 -1.70 8.00 15.35
N SER A 40 -2.05 7.10 14.45
CA SER A 40 -1.79 5.66 14.60
C SER A 40 -0.41 5.25 14.08
N ASN A 41 0.42 6.19 13.66
CA ASN A 41 1.77 5.99 13.11
C ASN A 41 1.81 5.07 11.88
N VAL A 42 0.74 5.04 11.08
CA VAL A 42 0.81 4.42 9.75
C VAL A 42 1.52 5.34 8.77
N ASP A 43 2.18 4.78 7.78
CA ASP A 43 2.94 5.54 6.78
C ASP A 43 2.04 6.14 5.69
N ALA A 44 0.98 5.43 5.37
CA ALA A 44 0.07 5.84 4.32
C ALA A 44 -1.39 5.52 4.65
N ILE A 45 -2.27 6.28 4.02
CA ILE A 45 -3.70 5.97 3.97
C ILE A 45 -4.11 5.68 2.53
N LYS A 46 -4.88 4.61 2.34
CA LYS A 46 -5.52 4.27 1.08
C LYS A 46 -7.00 4.54 1.15
N LEU A 47 -7.51 5.41 0.28
CA LEU A 47 -8.92 5.72 0.17
C LEU A 47 -9.51 5.03 -1.06
N MET A 48 -10.23 3.93 -0.82
CA MET A 48 -10.90 3.16 -1.88
C MET A 48 -12.21 3.84 -2.29
N GLY A 49 -12.46 3.92 -3.60
CA GLY A 49 -13.70 4.49 -4.13
C GLY A 49 -13.89 5.98 -3.80
N MET A 50 -12.81 6.72 -3.65
CA MET A 50 -12.83 8.14 -3.33
C MET A 50 -13.47 8.95 -4.48
N PRO A 51 -14.51 9.76 -4.20
CA PRO A 51 -15.01 10.69 -5.18
C PRO A 51 -13.92 11.69 -5.61
N LEU A 52 -13.76 11.92 -6.90
CA LEU A 52 -12.73 12.82 -7.41
C LEU A 52 -12.89 14.26 -6.90
N SER A 53 -14.12 14.67 -6.57
CA SER A 53 -14.41 15.97 -5.95
C SER A 53 -13.78 16.16 -4.57
N TRP A 54 -13.41 15.09 -3.89
CA TRP A 54 -12.70 15.14 -2.59
C TRP A 54 -11.17 15.27 -2.77
N GLY A 55 -10.65 15.00 -3.97
CA GLY A 55 -9.24 14.85 -4.24
C GLY A 55 -8.36 15.95 -3.68
N ALA A 56 -8.67 17.22 -3.99
CA ALA A 56 -7.88 18.35 -3.50
C ALA A 56 -7.83 18.41 -1.97
N SER A 57 -8.98 18.26 -1.31
CA SER A 57 -9.08 18.37 0.16
C SER A 57 -8.36 17.23 0.88
N VAL A 58 -8.48 15.99 0.37
CA VAL A 58 -7.84 14.82 1.01
C VAL A 58 -6.33 14.82 0.76
N ILE A 59 -5.86 15.23 -0.42
CA ILE A 59 -4.42 15.37 -0.72
C ILE A 59 -3.81 16.44 0.19
N GLN A 60 -4.40 17.62 0.24
CA GLN A 60 -3.94 18.70 1.12
C GLN A 60 -3.92 18.28 2.60
N ARG A 61 -4.93 17.49 3.03
CA ARG A 61 -4.97 17.01 4.42
C ARG A 61 -3.90 15.99 4.71
N ALA A 62 -3.63 15.06 3.78
CA ALA A 62 -2.57 14.07 3.91
C ALA A 62 -1.19 14.75 3.97
N GLU A 63 -0.93 15.71 3.08
CA GLU A 63 0.30 16.52 3.09
C GLU A 63 0.51 17.26 4.42
N ALA A 64 -0.54 17.90 4.95
CA ALA A 64 -0.50 18.60 6.24
C ALA A 64 -0.19 17.65 7.42
N ARG A 65 -0.31 16.35 7.22
CA ARG A 65 0.02 15.29 8.20
C ARG A 65 1.30 14.54 7.86
N SER A 66 2.03 14.95 6.82
CA SER A 66 3.21 14.24 6.30
C SER A 66 2.92 12.76 6.00
N MET A 67 1.72 12.49 5.51
CA MET A 67 1.23 11.13 5.23
C MET A 67 1.07 10.94 3.73
N THR A 68 1.53 9.79 3.24
CA THR A 68 1.30 9.40 1.85
C THR A 68 -0.17 9.03 1.65
N LEU A 69 -0.83 9.67 0.68
CA LEU A 69 -2.17 9.29 0.25
C LEU A 69 -2.06 8.38 -0.98
N LEU A 70 -2.64 7.19 -0.85
CA LEU A 70 -2.82 6.25 -1.95
C LEU A 70 -4.28 6.27 -2.39
N THR A 71 -4.51 6.59 -3.66
CA THR A 71 -5.84 6.58 -4.25
C THR A 71 -5.93 5.49 -5.30
N THR A 72 -7.05 4.78 -5.34
CA THR A 72 -7.31 3.82 -6.41
C THR A 72 -7.74 4.59 -7.64
N ALA A 73 -6.93 4.56 -8.69
CA ALA A 73 -7.30 5.10 -10.00
C ALA A 73 -7.97 4.00 -10.83
N LEU A 74 -9.06 4.36 -11.51
CA LEU A 74 -9.88 3.44 -12.30
C LEU A 74 -9.75 3.69 -13.81
N ASP A 75 -9.25 4.85 -14.20
CA ASP A 75 -9.04 5.25 -15.57
C ASP A 75 -7.91 6.29 -15.70
N GLU A 76 -7.46 6.52 -16.94
CA GLU A 76 -6.38 7.45 -17.24
C GLU A 76 -6.74 8.91 -16.87
N THR A 77 -8.00 9.31 -17.05
CA THR A 77 -8.47 10.65 -16.69
C THR A 77 -8.31 10.89 -15.19
N MET A 78 -8.60 9.87 -14.38
CA MET A 78 -8.44 9.94 -12.94
C MET A 78 -6.95 10.03 -12.56
N ILE A 79 -6.07 9.26 -13.21
CA ILE A 79 -4.62 9.37 -13.01
C ILE A 79 -4.14 10.79 -13.31
N GLN A 80 -4.48 11.34 -14.47
CA GLN A 80 -4.06 12.70 -14.86
C GLN A 80 -4.53 13.76 -13.88
N ARG A 81 -5.78 13.66 -13.39
CA ARG A 81 -6.32 14.62 -12.43
C ARG A 81 -5.68 14.49 -11.05
N LEU A 82 -5.47 13.27 -10.57
CA LEU A 82 -4.79 13.03 -9.29
C LEU A 82 -3.32 13.43 -9.35
N ASP A 83 -2.67 13.22 -10.49
CA ASP A 83 -1.31 13.69 -10.73
C ASP A 83 -1.20 15.22 -10.66
N TRP A 84 -2.12 15.92 -11.35
CA TRP A 84 -2.22 17.38 -11.31
C TRP A 84 -2.51 17.93 -9.90
N LEU A 85 -3.30 17.22 -9.09
CA LEU A 85 -3.58 17.56 -7.70
C LEU A 85 -2.42 17.29 -6.75
N GLY A 86 -1.33 16.66 -7.22
CA GLY A 86 -0.15 16.39 -6.40
C GLY A 86 -0.15 15.02 -5.72
N SER A 87 -0.93 14.04 -6.20
CA SER A 87 -0.83 12.66 -5.69
C SER A 87 0.62 12.18 -5.68
N GLN A 88 1.05 11.56 -4.58
CA GLN A 88 2.45 11.12 -4.41
C GLN A 88 2.71 9.72 -4.96
N ALA A 89 1.68 8.88 -5.08
CA ALA A 89 1.75 7.52 -5.58
C ALA A 89 0.38 7.07 -6.09
N PHE A 90 0.37 6.05 -6.94
CA PHE A 90 -0.86 5.44 -7.45
C PHE A 90 -1.02 4.02 -6.93
N TYR A 91 -2.24 3.69 -6.51
CA TYR A 91 -2.62 2.34 -6.14
C TYR A 91 -3.60 1.81 -7.19
N LEU A 92 -3.21 0.78 -7.91
CA LEU A 92 -4.03 0.16 -8.94
C LEU A 92 -4.59 -1.15 -8.40
N ALA A 93 -5.92 -1.24 -8.35
CA ALA A 93 -6.62 -2.51 -8.22
C ALA A 93 -6.81 -3.03 -9.64
N PHE A 94 -5.91 -3.88 -10.05
CA PHE A 94 -5.71 -4.21 -11.45
C PHE A 94 -6.79 -5.15 -12.00
N ASP A 95 -7.41 -4.75 -13.10
CA ASP A 95 -7.93 -5.66 -14.10
C ASP A 95 -6.79 -5.96 -15.09
N TRP A 96 -6.34 -7.18 -15.15
CA TRP A 96 -5.13 -7.62 -15.86
C TRP A 96 -5.18 -7.34 -17.38
N SER A 97 -6.32 -7.01 -17.90
CA SER A 97 -6.48 -6.62 -19.29
C SER A 97 -6.10 -5.17 -19.59
N ASP A 98 -5.83 -4.33 -18.56
CA ASP A 98 -5.64 -2.89 -18.74
C ASP A 98 -4.19 -2.43 -18.45
N LEU A 99 -3.25 -2.88 -19.30
CA LEU A 99 -1.86 -2.43 -19.27
C LEU A 99 -1.71 -0.92 -19.65
N GLU A 100 -2.70 -0.35 -20.31
CA GLU A 100 -2.70 1.08 -20.67
C GLU A 100 -2.83 1.96 -19.40
N LEU A 101 -3.68 1.58 -18.46
CA LEU A 101 -3.82 2.25 -17.18
C LEU A 101 -2.51 2.17 -16.37
N VAL A 102 -1.86 0.99 -16.39
CA VAL A 102 -0.55 0.79 -15.76
C VAL A 102 0.51 1.70 -16.37
N ALA A 103 0.56 1.77 -17.71
CA ALA A 103 1.48 2.65 -18.42
C ALA A 103 1.20 4.13 -18.15
N ALA A 104 -0.09 4.53 -18.05
CA ALA A 104 -0.46 5.90 -17.72
C ALA A 104 0.03 6.29 -16.31
N ALA A 105 -0.17 5.43 -15.33
CA ALA A 105 0.35 5.66 -13.97
C ALA A 105 1.88 5.74 -13.96
N ALA A 106 2.58 4.84 -14.67
CA ALA A 106 4.02 4.83 -14.75
C ALA A 106 4.61 6.10 -15.38
N ARG A 107 3.96 6.63 -16.43
CA ARG A 107 4.39 7.88 -17.11
C ARG A 107 4.41 9.10 -16.19
N THR A 108 3.67 9.08 -15.08
CA THR A 108 3.76 10.16 -14.09
C THR A 108 5.11 10.21 -13.37
N GLY A 109 5.93 9.16 -13.47
CA GLY A 109 7.20 9.01 -12.75
C GLY A 109 7.04 8.70 -11.27
N LYS A 110 5.81 8.56 -10.78
CA LYS A 110 5.50 8.28 -9.37
C LYS A 110 5.46 6.78 -9.10
N PRO A 111 5.66 6.36 -7.83
CA PRO A 111 5.53 4.96 -7.44
C PRO A 111 4.15 4.37 -7.77
N VAL A 112 4.15 3.15 -8.27
CA VAL A 112 2.92 2.37 -8.52
C VAL A 112 2.85 1.22 -7.54
N VAL A 113 1.76 1.14 -6.79
CA VAL A 113 1.39 -0.04 -5.99
C VAL A 113 0.35 -0.81 -6.78
N MET A 114 0.67 -2.04 -7.11
CA MET A 114 -0.21 -2.93 -7.87
C MET A 114 -0.76 -4.00 -6.94
N GLN A 115 -2.07 -3.98 -6.74
CA GLN A 115 -2.75 -5.08 -6.05
C GLN A 115 -2.86 -6.26 -7.00
N VAL A 116 -2.24 -7.36 -6.63
CA VAL A 116 -2.25 -8.59 -7.39
C VAL A 116 -3.10 -9.64 -6.67
N GLY A 117 -3.98 -10.29 -7.43
CA GLY A 117 -4.82 -11.37 -6.95
C GLY A 117 -4.28 -12.73 -7.39
N THR A 118 -5.01 -13.40 -8.29
CA THR A 118 -4.67 -14.72 -8.85
C THR A 118 -3.91 -14.62 -10.18
N ALA A 119 -3.09 -13.58 -10.35
CA ALA A 119 -2.35 -13.36 -11.58
C ALA A 119 -1.31 -14.46 -11.85
N SER A 120 -1.19 -14.81 -13.13
CA SER A 120 -0.13 -15.69 -13.60
C SER A 120 1.24 -14.98 -13.61
N GLU A 121 2.32 -15.74 -13.61
CA GLU A 121 3.68 -15.19 -13.72
C GLU A 121 3.88 -14.36 -15.00
N VAL A 122 3.21 -14.72 -16.11
CA VAL A 122 3.28 -13.98 -17.38
C VAL A 122 2.67 -12.60 -17.23
N GLU A 123 1.47 -12.50 -16.67
CA GLU A 123 0.77 -11.24 -16.42
C GLU A 123 1.56 -10.34 -15.46
N LEU A 124 2.14 -10.92 -14.42
CA LEU A 124 3.02 -10.18 -13.50
C LEU A 124 4.25 -9.62 -14.21
N ALA A 125 4.88 -10.42 -15.08
CA ALA A 125 6.03 -9.99 -15.86
C ALA A 125 5.67 -8.84 -16.82
N GLU A 126 4.52 -8.91 -17.47
CA GLU A 126 4.02 -7.85 -18.38
C GLU A 126 3.76 -6.54 -17.64
N VAL A 127 3.10 -6.59 -16.48
CA VAL A 127 2.86 -5.41 -15.63
C VAL A 127 4.18 -4.77 -15.21
N VAL A 128 5.10 -5.55 -14.68
CA VAL A 128 6.40 -5.05 -14.23
C VAL A 128 7.22 -4.46 -15.40
N ALA A 129 7.21 -5.13 -16.55
CA ALA A 129 7.87 -4.64 -17.77
C ALA A 129 7.24 -3.32 -18.23
N THR A 130 5.90 -3.19 -18.20
CA THR A 130 5.18 -1.98 -18.56
C THR A 130 5.58 -0.80 -17.67
N VAL A 131 5.59 -0.99 -16.34
CA VAL A 131 6.01 0.08 -15.42
C VAL A 131 7.47 0.49 -15.65
N ARG A 132 8.36 -0.47 -15.87
CA ARG A 132 9.79 -0.18 -16.15
C ARG A 132 10.03 0.51 -17.49
N ALA A 133 9.22 0.21 -18.50
CA ALA A 133 9.33 0.81 -19.83
C ALA A 133 8.83 2.27 -19.86
N HIS A 134 7.86 2.63 -19.03
CA HIS A 134 7.16 3.91 -19.09
C HIS A 134 7.45 4.85 -17.92
N GLY A 135 8.10 4.37 -16.84
CA GLY A 135 8.34 5.17 -15.66
C GLY A 135 9.65 4.86 -14.93
N ASN A 136 9.94 5.66 -13.93
CA ASN A 136 11.10 5.54 -13.05
C ASN A 136 10.74 5.46 -11.57
N GLY A 137 9.44 5.57 -11.23
CA GLY A 137 8.94 5.59 -9.86
C GLY A 137 9.01 4.25 -9.13
N GLY A 138 9.22 3.17 -9.87
CA GLY A 138 9.24 1.81 -9.33
C GLY A 138 7.86 1.21 -9.11
N ILE A 139 7.82 -0.10 -8.85
CA ILE A 139 6.60 -0.87 -8.64
C ILE A 139 6.68 -1.70 -7.36
N ALA A 140 5.57 -1.74 -6.62
CA ALA A 140 5.34 -2.69 -5.54
C ALA A 140 4.17 -3.61 -5.91
N LEU A 141 4.34 -4.91 -5.70
CA LEU A 141 3.31 -5.92 -5.90
C LEU A 141 2.72 -6.29 -4.53
N VAL A 142 1.43 -6.04 -4.34
CA VAL A 142 0.72 -6.32 -3.09
C VAL A 142 -0.24 -7.48 -3.31
N GLN A 143 0.06 -8.64 -2.70
CA GLN A 143 -0.83 -9.79 -2.75
C GLN A 143 -2.14 -9.47 -2.00
N SER A 144 -3.27 -9.64 -2.67
CA SER A 144 -4.59 -9.43 -2.11
C SER A 144 -5.48 -10.61 -2.50
N VAL A 145 -5.47 -11.62 -1.67
CA VAL A 145 -6.34 -12.79 -1.77
C VAL A 145 -7.13 -12.93 -0.47
N ILE A 146 -8.20 -13.71 -0.47
CA ILE A 146 -9.00 -13.99 0.74
C ILE A 146 -8.11 -14.71 1.76
N ASP A 147 -7.38 -15.72 1.29
CA ASP A 147 -6.37 -16.44 2.08
C ASP A 147 -4.98 -16.06 1.53
N ILE A 148 -4.20 -15.37 2.35
CA ILE A 148 -2.84 -14.96 1.97
C ILE A 148 -1.97 -16.21 1.83
N ASP A 149 -1.42 -16.40 0.64
CA ASP A 149 -0.45 -17.43 0.35
C ASP A 149 0.98 -16.89 0.61
N LEU A 150 1.51 -17.26 1.77
CA LEU A 150 2.86 -16.84 2.14
C LEU A 150 3.95 -17.50 1.27
N GLU A 151 3.69 -18.65 0.64
CA GLU A 151 4.65 -19.30 -0.29
C GLU A 151 4.66 -18.55 -1.62
N GLY A 152 3.52 -18.11 -2.13
CA GLY A 152 3.39 -17.33 -3.34
C GLY A 152 4.10 -15.97 -3.30
N LEU A 153 4.43 -15.45 -2.10
CA LEU A 153 5.21 -14.22 -1.97
C LEU A 153 6.62 -14.32 -2.59
N ASP A 154 7.20 -15.51 -2.63
CA ASP A 154 8.52 -15.71 -3.22
C ASP A 154 8.48 -15.59 -4.75
N ALA A 155 7.38 -16.03 -5.38
CA ALA A 155 7.15 -15.85 -6.81
C ALA A 155 7.05 -14.34 -7.15
N LEU A 156 6.35 -13.55 -6.34
CA LEU A 156 6.27 -12.09 -6.56
C LEU A 156 7.65 -11.41 -6.50
N ARG A 157 8.57 -11.90 -5.64
CA ARG A 157 9.94 -11.35 -5.56
C ARG A 157 10.79 -11.61 -6.79
N CYS A 158 10.55 -12.72 -7.49
CA CYS A 158 11.29 -13.07 -8.70
C CYS A 158 11.16 -12.00 -9.80
N HIS A 159 10.11 -11.18 -9.77
CA HIS A 159 9.93 -10.04 -10.67
C HIS A 159 10.78 -8.81 -10.30
N GLY A 160 11.60 -8.88 -9.23
CA GLY A 160 12.46 -7.79 -8.79
C GLY A 160 11.70 -6.54 -8.32
N SER A 161 10.51 -6.75 -7.76
CA SER A 161 9.63 -5.72 -7.24
C SER A 161 9.63 -5.74 -5.70
N ILE A 162 9.19 -4.64 -5.10
CA ILE A 162 8.85 -4.63 -3.67
C ILE A 162 7.58 -5.45 -3.48
N VAL A 163 7.57 -6.31 -2.46
CA VAL A 163 6.44 -7.19 -2.19
C VAL A 163 5.72 -6.74 -0.92
N GLY A 164 4.40 -6.73 -1.01
CA GLY A 164 3.47 -6.42 0.07
C GLY A 164 2.33 -7.42 0.17
N ILE A 165 1.56 -7.26 1.24
CA ILE A 165 0.29 -7.97 1.45
C ILE A 165 -0.82 -6.98 1.79
N ALA A 166 -2.05 -7.29 1.35
CA ALA A 166 -3.29 -6.66 1.82
C ALA A 166 -4.00 -7.64 2.75
N ASP A 167 -3.67 -7.55 4.03
CA ASP A 167 -4.15 -8.44 5.08
C ASP A 167 -5.49 -7.96 5.63
N ARG A 168 -6.52 -8.77 5.44
CA ARG A 168 -7.89 -8.52 5.92
C ARG A 168 -8.24 -9.25 7.21
N SER A 169 -7.29 -10.03 7.76
CA SER A 169 -7.50 -10.74 9.03
C SER A 169 -7.56 -9.79 10.22
N ALA A 170 -8.17 -10.25 11.31
CA ALA A 170 -8.07 -9.57 12.58
C ALA A 170 -6.66 -9.78 13.19
N GLY A 171 -6.11 -8.73 13.80
CA GLY A 171 -4.81 -8.79 14.48
C GLY A 171 -3.59 -8.83 13.55
N PRO A 172 -2.38 -9.05 14.11
CA PRO A 172 -1.12 -8.89 13.39
C PRO A 172 -0.54 -10.20 12.83
N ALA A 173 -1.11 -11.37 13.13
CA ALA A 173 -0.45 -12.67 12.93
C ALA A 173 0.04 -12.89 11.49
N ILE A 174 -0.81 -12.64 10.48
CA ILE A 174 -0.45 -12.81 9.07
C ILE A 174 0.60 -11.78 8.65
N ALA A 175 0.45 -10.52 9.08
CA ALA A 175 1.42 -9.47 8.81
C ALA A 175 2.81 -9.83 9.34
N LEU A 176 2.91 -10.33 10.58
CA LEU A 176 4.17 -10.74 11.20
C LEU A 176 4.82 -11.91 10.45
N ALA A 177 4.02 -12.92 10.08
CA ALA A 177 4.49 -14.03 9.27
C ALA A 177 5.01 -13.57 7.89
N ALA A 178 4.31 -12.66 7.23
CA ALA A 178 4.72 -12.11 5.94
C ALA A 178 6.01 -11.27 6.06
N ILE A 179 6.16 -10.47 7.13
CA ILE A 179 7.38 -9.70 7.39
C ILE A 179 8.58 -10.63 7.58
N SER A 180 8.42 -11.74 8.29
CA SER A 180 9.49 -12.72 8.46
C SER A 180 9.96 -13.31 7.12
N ARG A 181 9.09 -13.35 6.12
CA ARG A 181 9.40 -13.71 4.73
C ARG A 181 9.86 -12.54 3.85
N GLY A 182 10.12 -11.36 4.43
CA GLY A 182 10.69 -10.21 3.73
C GLY A 182 9.67 -9.33 3.01
N VAL A 183 8.40 -9.37 3.39
CA VAL A 183 7.41 -8.38 2.96
C VAL A 183 7.80 -7.00 3.48
N SER A 184 7.69 -6.00 2.62
CA SER A 184 8.06 -4.61 2.92
C SER A 184 6.86 -3.68 3.03
N ILE A 185 5.67 -4.11 2.58
CA ILE A 185 4.42 -3.33 2.64
C ILE A 185 3.35 -4.21 3.28
N VAL A 186 2.67 -3.66 4.29
CA VAL A 186 1.51 -4.29 4.91
C VAL A 186 0.32 -3.33 4.84
N GLU A 187 -0.72 -3.72 4.13
CA GLU A 187 -1.99 -3.02 4.11
C GLU A 187 -2.97 -3.70 5.08
N LYS A 188 -3.59 -2.92 5.96
CA LYS A 188 -4.64 -3.37 6.87
C LYS A 188 -5.91 -2.57 6.65
N ARG A 189 -7.06 -3.24 6.69
CA ARG A 189 -8.35 -2.53 6.72
C ARG A 189 -8.52 -1.83 8.05
N PHE A 190 -9.02 -0.60 7.97
CA PHE A 190 -9.18 0.31 9.08
C PHE A 190 -10.60 0.88 9.09
N SER A 191 -11.17 1.06 10.28
CA SER A 191 -12.49 1.67 10.47
C SER A 191 -12.42 2.78 11.52
N LEU A 192 -13.24 3.81 11.35
CA LEU A 192 -13.47 4.82 12.40
C LEU A 192 -14.52 4.36 13.42
N GLY A 193 -15.19 3.24 13.17
CA GLY A 193 -16.25 2.66 14.01
C GLY A 193 -15.79 1.41 14.75
N SER A 194 -16.71 0.83 15.52
CA SER A 194 -16.49 -0.37 16.35
C SER A 194 -17.17 -1.61 15.77
N ASP A 195 -17.34 -1.69 14.48
CA ASP A 195 -18.09 -2.74 13.77
C ASP A 195 -17.39 -4.12 13.67
N GLY A 196 -16.29 -4.29 14.39
CA GLY A 196 -15.68 -5.60 14.69
C GLY A 196 -14.99 -6.34 13.54
N ALA A 197 -15.24 -5.95 12.28
CA ALA A 197 -14.64 -6.58 11.10
C ALA A 197 -13.36 -5.88 10.61
N GLN A 198 -13.07 -4.72 11.13
CA GLN A 198 -11.94 -3.88 10.74
C GLN A 198 -11.23 -3.35 11.98
N LEU A 199 -9.92 -3.11 11.88
CA LEU A 199 -9.14 -2.60 13.01
C LEU A 199 -9.57 -1.18 13.39
N CYS A 200 -9.77 -0.93 14.67
CA CYS A 200 -9.92 0.42 15.20
C CYS A 200 -8.54 1.12 15.33
N PRO A 201 -8.49 2.42 15.59
CA PRO A 201 -7.24 3.18 15.68
C PRO A 201 -6.20 2.61 16.66
N ILE A 202 -6.65 2.10 17.80
CA ILE A 202 -5.76 1.52 18.83
C ILE A 202 -5.15 0.21 18.33
N GLU A 203 -5.95 -0.62 17.68
CA GLU A 203 -5.51 -1.89 17.11
C GLU A 203 -4.51 -1.67 15.98
N VAL A 204 -4.74 -0.67 15.11
CA VAL A 204 -3.81 -0.29 14.04
C VAL A 204 -2.47 0.14 14.64
N SER A 205 -2.46 0.98 15.67
CA SER A 205 -1.23 1.40 16.35
C SER A 205 -0.47 0.21 16.97
N SER A 206 -1.20 -0.79 17.47
CA SER A 206 -0.58 -2.03 17.95
C SER A 206 0.05 -2.83 16.82
N VAL A 207 -0.66 -3.00 15.70
CA VAL A 207 -0.13 -3.70 14.52
C VAL A 207 1.12 -3.01 13.98
N VAL A 208 1.16 -1.67 13.89
CA VAL A 208 2.35 -0.92 13.46
C VAL A 208 3.54 -1.29 14.34
N ARG A 209 3.40 -1.14 15.65
CA ARG A 209 4.47 -1.45 16.62
C ARG A 209 4.92 -2.91 16.53
N ASP A 210 4.00 -3.85 16.44
CA ASP A 210 4.30 -5.28 16.38
C ASP A 210 5.04 -5.62 15.08
N CYS A 211 4.69 -5.00 13.95
CA CYS A 211 5.36 -5.13 12.66
C CYS A 211 6.80 -4.56 12.70
N GLU A 212 6.99 -3.39 13.29
CA GLU A 212 8.33 -2.79 13.47
C GLU A 212 9.21 -3.66 14.38
N GLN A 213 8.65 -4.16 15.47
CA GLN A 213 9.36 -5.05 16.39
C GLN A 213 9.75 -6.37 15.72
N ALA A 214 8.86 -6.98 14.94
CA ALA A 214 9.15 -8.20 14.19
C ALA A 214 10.29 -7.96 13.19
N TRP A 215 10.26 -6.87 12.43
CA TRP A 215 11.30 -6.51 11.48
C TRP A 215 12.65 -6.30 12.19
N ALA A 216 12.68 -5.53 13.29
CA ALA A 216 13.89 -5.29 14.07
C ALA A 216 14.48 -6.57 14.65
N SER A 217 13.63 -7.53 15.02
CA SER A 217 14.04 -8.82 15.59
C SER A 217 14.68 -9.76 14.57
N MET A 218 14.52 -9.51 13.27
CA MET A 218 15.14 -10.34 12.23
C MET A 218 16.65 -10.13 12.06
N GLY A 219 17.25 -9.21 12.82
CA GLY A 219 18.71 -9.05 12.91
C GLY A 219 19.35 -8.55 11.61
N ARG A 220 18.63 -7.88 10.74
CA ARG A 220 19.11 -7.41 9.43
C ARG A 220 20.25 -6.39 9.52
N ASP A 221 20.45 -5.78 10.70
CA ASP A 221 21.57 -4.88 11.00
C ASP A 221 22.68 -5.52 11.83
N ARG A 222 22.57 -6.83 12.16
CA ARG A 222 23.57 -7.51 12.97
C ARG A 222 24.31 -8.55 12.13
N TYR A 223 25.53 -8.23 11.75
CA TYR A 223 26.47 -9.25 11.27
C TYR A 223 26.79 -10.20 12.42
N TRP A 224 26.21 -11.39 12.41
CA TRP A 224 26.75 -12.49 13.20
C TRP A 224 28.03 -12.94 12.51
N THR A 225 29.17 -12.44 12.92
CA THR A 225 30.45 -13.13 12.65
C THR A 225 30.43 -14.41 13.47
N ILE A 226 30.11 -15.50 12.82
CA ILE A 226 30.38 -16.83 13.37
C ILE A 226 31.93 -17.00 13.26
N ASN A 227 32.63 -16.86 14.40
CA ASN A 227 34.03 -17.24 14.53
C ASN A 227 34.14 -18.78 14.60
#